data_d8acd31f771cad252ee99f98fa86cd89
#
_entry.id   d8acd31f771cad252ee99f98fa86cd89
#
_cell.length_a   1.000
_cell.length_b   1.000
_cell.length_c   1.000
_cell.angle_alpha   90.00
_cell.angle_beta   90.00
_cell.angle_gamma   90.00
#
_symmetry.space_group_name_H-M   'P 1'
#
loop_
_entity.id
_entity.type
_entity.pdbx_description
1 polymer ?
#
loop_
_entity_poly.entity_id
_entity_poly.type
_entity_poly.pdbx_seq_one_letter_code
_entity_poly.pdbx_strand_id
1 'polypeptide(L)'
;MKKVFLDTNILLDYGQQRARHEEAETIFCLGDIGEIELYASYLSYANMGYILRDMEREAKYALIESTREGITVLSCDNQQLDAALKQQVKDYEDMLQYQCALAAGCDVIVTNNKKDFYEFCQLPFLTSEEFLLQFDYS
;
A
#
# COMPACT_ATOMS: atom_id res chain seq x y z
N MET A 1 -0.40 -18.20 -3.19
CA MET A 1 -1.19 -17.12 -2.59
C MET A 1 -0.73 -15.80 -3.18
N LYS A 2 -1.66 -14.94 -3.59
CA LYS A 2 -1.33 -13.67 -4.22
C LYS A 2 -0.71 -12.71 -3.20
N LYS A 3 0.39 -12.08 -3.59
CA LYS A 3 1.07 -11.07 -2.77
C LYS A 3 0.62 -9.69 -3.23
N VAL A 4 -0.06 -8.97 -2.35
CA VAL A 4 -0.72 -7.70 -2.66
C VAL A 4 -0.04 -6.57 -1.90
N PHE A 5 0.49 -5.62 -2.64
CA PHE A 5 1.13 -4.43 -2.07
C PHE A 5 0.12 -3.30 -1.98
N LEU A 6 -0.03 -2.72 -0.79
CA LEU A 6 -0.99 -1.65 -0.53
C LEU A 6 -0.27 -0.30 -0.47
N ASP A 7 -0.70 0.64 -1.32
CA ASP A 7 -0.20 2.01 -1.26
C ASP A 7 -0.75 2.71 -0.01
N THR A 8 -0.10 3.80 0.37
CA THR A 8 -0.43 4.54 1.60
C THR A 8 -1.91 4.94 1.67
N ASN A 9 -2.50 5.36 0.54
CA ASN A 9 -3.90 5.78 0.54
C ASN A 9 -4.86 4.65 0.92
N ILE A 10 -4.52 3.40 0.63
CA ILE A 10 -5.36 2.27 1.02
C ILE A 10 -5.33 2.08 2.54
N LEU A 11 -4.16 2.22 3.15
CA LEU A 11 -4.02 2.15 4.60
C LEU A 11 -4.85 3.24 5.27
N LEU A 12 -4.80 4.45 4.72
CA LEU A 12 -5.58 5.58 5.24
C LEU A 12 -7.08 5.39 5.04
N ASP A 13 -7.49 4.84 3.90
CA ASP A 13 -8.90 4.55 3.66
C ASP A 13 -9.45 3.60 4.73
N TYR A 14 -8.66 2.60 5.08
CA TYR A 14 -9.03 1.65 6.13
C TYR A 14 -9.08 2.34 7.50
N GLY A 15 -8.04 3.06 7.86
CA GLY A 15 -7.91 3.63 9.20
C GLY A 15 -8.81 4.82 9.47
N GLN A 16 -8.99 5.70 8.48
CA GLN A 16 -9.75 6.94 8.63
C GLN A 16 -11.20 6.85 8.18
N GLN A 17 -11.66 5.69 7.76
CA GLN A 17 -13.02 5.50 7.25
C GLN A 17 -13.37 6.49 6.15
N ARG A 18 -12.44 6.65 5.19
CA ARG A 18 -12.61 7.53 4.06
C ARG A 18 -13.58 6.92 3.05
N ALA A 19 -13.80 7.61 1.93
CA ALA A 19 -14.82 7.21 0.94
C ALA A 19 -14.69 5.75 0.46
N ARG A 20 -13.46 5.21 0.42
CA ARG A 20 -13.19 3.84 -0.02
C ARG A 20 -12.95 2.87 1.15
N HIS A 21 -13.45 3.22 2.32
CA HIS A 21 -13.25 2.42 3.53
C HIS A 21 -13.77 0.99 3.39
N GLU A 22 -14.93 0.81 2.79
CA GLU A 22 -15.53 -0.54 2.69
C GLU A 22 -14.66 -1.47 1.84
N GLU A 23 -14.14 -0.98 0.73
CA GLU A 23 -13.27 -1.76 -0.13
C GLU A 23 -11.96 -2.10 0.59
N ALA A 24 -11.39 -1.13 1.29
CA ALA A 24 -10.17 -1.35 2.05
C ALA A 24 -10.40 -2.39 3.15
N GLU A 25 -11.51 -2.29 3.86
CA GLU A 25 -11.87 -3.24 4.91
C GLU A 25 -12.00 -4.65 4.36
N THR A 26 -12.62 -4.80 3.20
CA THR A 26 -12.76 -6.11 2.55
C THR A 26 -11.40 -6.69 2.20
N ILE A 27 -10.49 -5.87 1.67
CA ILE A 27 -9.13 -6.32 1.35
C ILE A 27 -8.40 -6.79 2.60
N PHE A 28 -8.51 -6.04 3.71
CA PHE A 28 -7.89 -6.43 4.97
C PHE A 28 -8.48 -7.74 5.49
N CYS A 29 -9.79 -7.92 5.36
CA CYS A 29 -10.45 -9.17 5.74
C CYS A 29 -9.93 -10.36 4.93
N LEU A 30 -9.72 -10.18 3.63
CA LEU A 30 -9.15 -11.24 2.78
C LEU A 30 -7.76 -11.64 3.25
N GLY A 31 -6.97 -10.66 3.70
CA GLY A 31 -5.67 -10.92 4.29
C GLY A 31 -5.79 -11.71 5.59
N ASP A 32 -6.71 -11.32 6.45
CA ASP A 32 -6.90 -11.95 7.76
C ASP A 32 -7.33 -13.41 7.64
N ILE A 33 -8.16 -13.72 6.66
CA ILE A 33 -8.61 -15.12 6.47
C ILE A 33 -7.65 -15.94 5.62
N GLY A 34 -6.52 -15.36 5.20
CA GLY A 34 -5.49 -16.09 4.49
C GLY A 34 -5.70 -16.29 3.00
N GLU A 35 -6.62 -15.54 2.40
CA GLU A 35 -6.88 -15.62 0.95
C GLU A 35 -5.81 -14.90 0.13
N ILE A 36 -5.19 -13.87 0.72
CA ILE A 36 -4.12 -13.10 0.10
C ILE A 36 -3.09 -12.75 1.16
N GLU A 37 -1.88 -12.38 0.73
CA GLU A 37 -0.83 -11.85 1.61
C GLU A 37 -0.75 -10.35 1.40
N LEU A 38 -0.85 -9.58 2.48
CA LEU A 38 -0.81 -8.12 2.42
C LEU A 38 0.58 -7.60 2.77
N TYR A 39 1.05 -6.67 1.96
CA TYR A 39 2.34 -6.00 2.13
C TYR A 39 2.17 -4.50 2.06
N ALA A 40 2.98 -3.78 2.80
CA ALA A 40 3.12 -2.34 2.68
C ALA A 40 4.57 -1.99 2.97
N SER A 41 5.02 -0.81 2.56
CA SER A 41 6.40 -0.44 2.82
C SER A 41 6.52 0.36 4.12
N TYR A 42 7.72 0.34 4.68
CA TYR A 42 8.10 1.20 5.79
C TYR A 42 7.83 2.68 5.45
N LEU A 43 8.01 3.06 4.18
CA LEU A 43 7.75 4.42 3.72
C LEU A 43 6.31 4.85 3.97
N SER A 44 5.34 3.95 3.77
CA SER A 44 3.94 4.27 4.03
C SER A 44 3.70 4.62 5.48
N TYR A 45 4.39 3.94 6.40
CA TYR A 45 4.24 4.22 7.83
C TYR A 45 4.88 5.55 8.22
N ALA A 46 5.99 5.93 7.59
CA ALA A 46 6.56 7.25 7.76
C ALA A 46 5.62 8.34 7.21
N ASN A 47 5.05 8.09 6.03
CA ASN A 47 4.13 9.02 5.40
C ASN A 47 2.86 9.22 6.20
N MET A 48 2.32 8.15 6.79
CA MET A 48 1.14 8.25 7.65
C MET A 48 1.41 9.15 8.85
N GLY A 49 2.60 9.03 9.44
CA GLY A 49 2.97 9.89 10.56
C GLY A 49 2.91 11.37 10.19
N TYR A 50 3.37 11.71 8.99
CA TYR A 50 3.33 13.08 8.51
C TYR A 50 1.91 13.52 8.15
N ILE A 51 1.19 12.70 7.41
CA ILE A 51 -0.18 13.01 6.97
C ILE A 51 -1.10 13.23 8.17
N LEU A 52 -0.93 12.41 9.21
CA LEU A 52 -1.78 12.42 10.40
C LEU A 52 -1.24 13.33 11.52
N ARG A 53 -0.29 14.20 11.20
CA ARG A 53 0.43 14.99 12.22
C ARG A 53 -0.46 15.87 13.09
N ASP A 54 -1.60 16.29 12.55
CA ASP A 54 -2.53 17.18 13.27
C ASP A 54 -3.55 16.42 14.12
N MET A 55 -3.54 15.10 14.06
CA MET A 55 -4.42 14.29 14.89
C MET A 55 -3.92 14.24 16.33
N GLU A 56 -4.85 14.03 17.26
CA GLU A 56 -4.48 13.76 18.65
C GLU A 56 -3.57 12.53 18.71
N ARG A 57 -2.59 12.56 19.62
CA ARG A 57 -1.56 11.53 19.71
C ARG A 57 -2.14 10.12 19.82
N GLU A 58 -3.03 9.92 20.79
CA GLU A 58 -3.58 8.58 21.03
C GLU A 58 -4.38 8.06 19.83
N ALA A 59 -5.18 8.93 19.21
CA ALA A 59 -5.97 8.57 18.04
C ALA A 59 -5.07 8.21 16.84
N LYS A 60 -4.00 8.99 16.65
CA LYS A 60 -3.05 8.75 15.56
C LYS A 60 -2.38 7.38 15.72
N TYR A 61 -1.86 7.09 16.90
CA TYR A 61 -1.17 5.81 17.11
C TYR A 61 -2.14 4.64 17.00
N ALA A 62 -3.34 4.78 17.53
CA ALA A 62 -4.35 3.72 17.41
C ALA A 62 -4.69 3.42 15.95
N LEU A 63 -4.81 4.48 15.13
CA LEU A 63 -5.10 4.33 13.71
C LEU A 63 -3.96 3.59 13.00
N ILE A 64 -2.72 4.03 13.21
CA ILE A 64 -1.56 3.42 12.56
C ILE A 64 -1.44 1.95 12.99
N GLU A 65 -1.59 1.67 14.27
CA GLU A 65 -1.52 0.30 14.76
C GLU A 65 -2.60 -0.59 14.17
N SER A 66 -3.80 -0.04 13.94
CA SER A 66 -4.89 -0.82 13.36
C SER A 66 -4.57 -1.33 11.96
N THR A 67 -3.73 -0.61 11.21
CA THR A 67 -3.32 -1.04 9.87
C THR A 67 -2.19 -2.05 9.90
N ARG A 68 -1.44 -2.10 11.01
CA ARG A 68 -0.20 -2.89 11.10
C ARG A 68 -0.45 -4.38 11.21
N GLU A 69 -1.52 -4.75 11.89
CA GLU A 69 -1.88 -6.13 12.11
C GLU A 69 -2.26 -6.79 10.78
N GLY A 70 -1.72 -7.96 10.51
CA GLY A 70 -2.02 -8.69 9.28
C GLY A 70 -1.25 -8.22 8.05
N ILE A 71 -0.40 -7.20 8.18
CA ILE A 71 0.41 -6.70 7.07
C ILE A 71 1.88 -6.98 7.33
N THR A 72 2.58 -7.48 6.31
CA THR A 72 4.04 -7.59 6.34
C THR A 72 4.60 -6.25 5.87
N VAL A 73 5.35 -5.57 6.73
CA VAL A 73 5.94 -4.28 6.41
C VAL A 73 7.34 -4.50 5.82
N LEU A 74 7.54 -3.97 4.62
CA LEU A 74 8.78 -4.14 3.87
C LEU A 74 9.73 -2.99 4.17
N SER A 75 11.00 -3.34 4.39
CA SER A 75 12.08 -2.35 4.50
C SER A 75 12.57 -1.98 3.11
N CYS A 76 13.05 -0.75 2.97
CA CYS A 76 13.76 -0.31 1.78
C CYS A 76 15.24 -0.18 2.11
N ASP A 77 16.10 -0.64 1.22
CA ASP A 77 17.53 -0.50 1.41
C ASP A 77 18.16 0.27 0.24
N ASN A 78 19.49 0.28 0.21
CA ASN A 78 20.23 1.05 -0.79
C ASN A 78 19.93 0.60 -2.22
N GLN A 79 19.64 -0.68 -2.44
CA GLN A 79 19.34 -1.18 -3.79
C GLN A 79 18.07 -0.55 -4.35
N GLN A 80 17.01 -0.47 -3.54
CA GLN A 80 15.76 0.14 -3.97
C GLN A 80 15.93 1.64 -4.19
N LEU A 81 16.67 2.31 -3.30
CA LEU A 81 16.94 3.72 -3.44
C LEU A 81 17.70 4.00 -4.73
N ASP A 82 18.77 3.26 -4.98
CA ASP A 82 19.61 3.47 -6.18
C ASP A 82 18.80 3.21 -7.46
N ALA A 83 17.96 2.17 -7.45
CA ALA A 83 17.08 1.88 -8.59
C ALA A 83 16.10 3.03 -8.85
N ALA A 84 15.50 3.58 -7.79
CA ALA A 84 14.58 4.70 -7.92
C ALA A 84 15.28 5.95 -8.47
N LEU A 85 16.48 6.24 -7.97
CA LEU A 85 17.24 7.40 -8.43
C LEU A 85 17.60 7.33 -9.91
N LYS A 86 17.88 6.12 -10.42
CA LYS A 86 18.20 5.94 -11.83
C LYS A 86 17.02 6.21 -12.76
N GLN A 87 15.81 5.96 -12.30
CA GLN A 87 14.63 6.09 -13.16
C GLN A 87 14.22 7.53 -13.42
N GLN A 88 14.48 8.44 -12.47
CA GLN A 88 14.20 9.86 -12.60
C GLN A 88 12.76 10.16 -13.04
N VAL A 89 11.80 9.41 -12.49
CA VAL A 89 10.39 9.62 -12.80
C VAL A 89 9.85 10.83 -12.03
N LYS A 90 8.70 11.32 -12.46
CA LYS A 90 8.09 12.49 -11.84
C LYS A 90 7.76 12.26 -10.37
N ASP A 91 7.18 11.09 -10.04
CA ASP A 91 6.79 10.78 -8.67
C ASP A 91 7.82 9.86 -8.03
N TYR A 92 8.81 10.48 -7.41
CA TYR A 92 9.92 9.78 -6.77
C TYR A 92 9.45 8.86 -5.65
N GLU A 93 8.52 9.31 -4.83
CA GLU A 93 8.04 8.52 -3.70
C GLU A 93 7.34 7.25 -4.16
N ASP A 94 6.48 7.35 -5.19
CA ASP A 94 5.80 6.19 -5.73
C ASP A 94 6.77 5.23 -6.41
N MET A 95 7.87 5.75 -6.99
CA MET A 95 8.91 4.89 -7.53
C MET A 95 9.59 4.09 -6.41
N LEU A 96 9.85 4.72 -5.26
CA LEU A 96 10.41 3.99 -4.11
C LEU A 96 9.45 2.88 -3.66
N GLN A 97 8.16 3.18 -3.58
CA GLN A 97 7.14 2.18 -3.24
C GLN A 97 7.16 1.01 -4.21
N TYR A 98 7.22 1.33 -5.50
CA TYR A 98 7.26 0.33 -6.55
C TYR A 98 8.50 -0.57 -6.43
N GLN A 99 9.67 0.01 -6.17
CA GLN A 99 10.89 -0.77 -6.01
C GLN A 99 10.79 -1.72 -4.81
N CYS A 100 10.16 -1.28 -3.73
CA CYS A 100 9.94 -2.15 -2.58
C CYS A 100 9.03 -3.32 -2.93
N ALA A 101 7.95 -3.05 -3.67
CA ALA A 101 7.02 -4.10 -4.10
C ALA A 101 7.71 -5.11 -5.02
N LEU A 102 8.53 -4.63 -5.96
CA LEU A 102 9.27 -5.50 -6.87
C LEU A 102 10.25 -6.40 -6.11
N ALA A 103 11.00 -5.82 -5.17
CA ALA A 103 12.02 -6.56 -4.43
C ALA A 103 11.38 -7.68 -3.58
N ALA A 104 10.16 -7.48 -3.12
CA ALA A 104 9.44 -8.47 -2.32
C ALA A 104 8.70 -9.50 -3.18
N GLY A 105 8.71 -9.35 -4.50
CA GLY A 105 8.02 -10.27 -5.39
C GLY A 105 6.50 -10.14 -5.34
N CYS A 106 6.00 -8.94 -5.08
CA CYS A 106 4.56 -8.70 -5.06
C CYS A 106 3.96 -8.89 -6.46
N ASP A 107 2.72 -9.38 -6.49
CA ASP A 107 2.03 -9.70 -7.74
C ASP A 107 1.20 -8.53 -8.27
N VAL A 108 0.75 -7.64 -7.38
CA VAL A 108 -0.14 -6.55 -7.74
C VAL A 108 0.04 -5.40 -6.75
N ILE A 109 -0.15 -4.18 -7.24
CA ILE A 109 -0.18 -2.98 -6.39
C ILE A 109 -1.63 -2.48 -6.35
N VAL A 110 -2.15 -2.23 -5.15
CA VAL A 110 -3.48 -1.63 -4.97
C VAL A 110 -3.27 -0.18 -4.57
N THR A 111 -3.78 0.73 -5.40
CA THR A 111 -3.68 2.16 -5.18
C THR A 111 -4.91 2.86 -5.76
N ASN A 112 -5.48 3.80 -5.01
CA ASN A 112 -6.58 4.61 -5.53
C ASN A 112 -6.07 5.87 -6.23
N ASN A 113 -4.75 5.96 -6.44
CA ASN A 113 -4.09 7.07 -7.12
C ASN A 113 -3.29 6.56 -8.32
N LYS A 114 -3.96 5.82 -9.22
CA LYS A 114 -3.33 5.12 -10.33
C LYS A 114 -2.51 6.01 -11.25
N LYS A 115 -2.92 7.27 -11.39
CA LYS A 115 -2.25 8.19 -12.32
C LYS A 115 -0.77 8.35 -12.04
N ASP A 116 -0.36 8.18 -10.79
CA ASP A 116 1.03 8.34 -10.39
C ASP A 116 1.90 7.14 -10.76
N PHE A 117 1.28 6.04 -11.16
CA PHE A 117 1.98 4.80 -11.50
C PHE A 117 2.06 4.52 -13.01
N TYR A 118 1.30 5.23 -13.83
CA TYR A 118 1.26 4.98 -15.27
C TYR A 118 2.62 5.10 -15.95
N GLU A 119 3.46 6.01 -15.45
CA GLU A 119 4.74 6.30 -16.09
C GLU A 119 5.70 5.10 -16.05
N PHE A 120 5.66 4.30 -14.97
CA PHE A 120 6.73 3.32 -14.76
C PHE A 120 6.27 1.93 -14.35
N CYS A 121 5.04 1.77 -13.86
CA CYS A 121 4.64 0.52 -13.20
C CYS A 121 4.35 -0.59 -14.22
N GLN A 122 5.10 -1.68 -14.14
CA GLN A 122 4.92 -2.85 -14.99
C GLN A 122 4.20 -4.00 -14.29
N LEU A 123 3.99 -3.89 -12.97
CA LEU A 123 3.10 -4.80 -12.27
C LEU A 123 1.65 -4.36 -12.51
N PRO A 124 0.68 -5.27 -12.42
CA PRO A 124 -0.72 -4.84 -12.39
C PRO A 124 -0.92 -3.85 -11.24
N PHE A 125 -1.56 -2.73 -11.51
CA PHE A 125 -1.89 -1.75 -10.48
C PHE A 125 -3.36 -1.39 -10.61
N LEU A 126 -4.09 -1.59 -9.53
CA LEU A 126 -5.55 -1.57 -9.52
C LEU A 126 -6.04 -0.71 -8.36
N THR A 127 -7.20 -0.07 -8.55
CA THR A 127 -7.88 0.54 -7.41
C THR A 127 -8.40 -0.56 -6.50
N SER A 128 -8.75 -0.20 -5.27
CA SER A 128 -9.34 -1.17 -4.34
C SER A 128 -10.61 -1.80 -4.95
N GLU A 129 -11.45 -0.99 -5.60
CA GLU A 129 -12.64 -1.50 -6.26
C GLU A 129 -12.30 -2.47 -7.40
N GLU A 130 -11.36 -2.08 -8.28
CA GLU A 130 -10.93 -2.94 -9.39
C GLU A 130 -10.35 -4.25 -8.90
N PHE A 131 -9.54 -4.20 -7.84
CA PHE A 131 -8.94 -5.40 -7.27
C PHE A 131 -10.02 -6.37 -6.80
N LEU A 132 -11.01 -5.89 -6.08
CA LEU A 132 -12.09 -6.74 -5.56
C LEU A 132 -12.96 -7.31 -6.67
N LEU A 133 -13.19 -6.55 -7.74
CA LEU A 133 -13.96 -7.05 -8.89
C LEU A 133 -13.25 -8.20 -9.59
N GLN A 134 -11.91 -8.22 -9.58
CA GLN A 134 -11.13 -9.26 -10.21
C GLN A 134 -10.86 -10.45 -9.29
N PHE A 135 -11.04 -10.28 -7.99
CA PHE A 135 -10.76 -11.32 -7.03
C PHE A 135 -11.95 -12.26 -6.91
N ASP A 136 -11.67 -13.56 -7.03
CA ASP A 136 -12.71 -14.59 -6.91
C ASP A 136 -12.79 -15.06 -5.46
N TYR A 137 -13.92 -14.76 -4.82
CA TYR A 137 -14.16 -15.14 -3.42
C TYR A 137 -14.57 -16.61 -3.24
N SER A 138 -15.03 -17.23 -4.30
CA SER A 138 -15.62 -18.56 -4.22
C SER A 138 -14.60 -19.69 -4.04
#